data_b6ce67193f5726c750f2ae0c5aa76079
#
_entry.id   b6ce67193f5726c750f2ae0c5aa76079
#
_cell.length_a   1.000
_cell.length_b   1.000
_cell.length_c   1.000
_cell.angle_alpha   90.00
_cell.angle_beta   90.00
_cell.angle_gamma   90.00
#
_symmetry.space_group_name_H-M   'P 1'
#
loop_
_entity.id
_entity.type
_entity.pdbx_description
1 polymer ?
#
loop_
_entity_poly.entity_id
_entity_poly.type
_entity_poly.pdbx_seq_one_letter_code
_entity_poly.pdbx_strand_id
1 'polypeptide(L)'
;RDLRIGLVDKDFFYEGNVYAFDSTTISLCLNVFWWSKLHHDKGGVKMHTLYDVKTDIPSFFLITNADLHDSKVMNEIPYEPDALYIFDRAYMDTEQLTIINTIKAFFVVREKRRMSYTVIEDKQYNNPITGVMADQTIQFSGYKTRKQYSSPMRRITFYDKEGNRTFVFYTNNSILSAEDIALAYKYRWRVELFFKWMKQHLHVKEFYGTTENAVKIQLYSAIIAYCLVAIVERKMKLNMEMYDLLRILSVSLLDRTPLVDLLGNSKPAEKLQTVRELSLKFI
;
A
#
# COMPACT_ATOMS: atom_id res chain seq x y z
N ARG A 1 0.57 12.52 13.53
CA ARG A 1 1.89 12.16 14.10
C ARG A 1 1.75 11.29 15.34
N ASP A 2 0.84 11.61 16.25
CA ASP A 2 0.70 10.90 17.55
C ASP A 2 0.21 9.44 17.45
N LEU A 3 -0.35 9.04 16.33
CA LEU A 3 -0.84 7.67 16.11
C LEU A 3 0.27 6.68 15.68
N ARG A 4 1.46 7.19 15.35
CA ARG A 4 2.59 6.38 14.87
C ARG A 4 3.44 5.78 16.00
N ILE A 5 3.22 6.21 17.24
CA ILE A 5 4.01 5.76 18.39
C ILE A 5 3.49 4.40 18.86
N GLY A 6 4.32 3.37 18.77
CA GLY A 6 4.08 2.06 19.37
C GLY A 6 3.60 0.93 18.47
N LEU A 7 3.51 1.15 17.15
CA LEU A 7 3.12 0.11 16.19
C LEU A 7 4.31 -0.32 15.33
N VAL A 8 5.27 -0.93 15.96
CA VAL A 8 6.33 -1.65 15.26
C VAL A 8 5.94 -3.13 15.26
N ASP A 9 5.75 -3.70 14.09
CA ASP A 9 5.75 -5.15 13.94
C ASP A 9 7.13 -5.63 14.43
N LYS A 10 7.18 -6.64 15.28
CA LYS A 10 8.42 -7.10 15.91
C LYS A 10 9.49 -7.51 14.88
N ASP A 11 9.07 -7.74 13.64
CA ASP A 11 9.91 -8.28 12.59
C ASP A 11 10.51 -7.23 11.66
N PHE A 12 10.01 -5.98 11.66
CA PHE A 12 10.51 -4.92 10.77
C PHE A 12 10.63 -3.58 11.49
N PHE A 13 11.87 -3.11 11.62
CA PHE A 13 12.17 -1.80 12.20
C PHE A 13 12.66 -0.83 11.11
N TYR A 14 12.02 0.33 11.02
CA TYR A 14 12.44 1.46 10.21
C TYR A 14 12.07 2.76 10.94
N GLU A 15 13.02 3.68 11.14
CA GLU A 15 12.75 4.92 11.90
C GLU A 15 11.82 5.88 11.16
N GLY A 16 11.98 6.00 9.84
CA GLY A 16 11.15 6.83 8.96
C GLY A 16 9.73 6.29 8.78
N ASN A 17 8.93 7.02 8.04
CA ASN A 17 7.61 6.56 7.61
C ASN A 17 7.75 5.46 6.56
N VAL A 18 6.80 4.52 6.55
CA VAL A 18 6.76 3.42 5.56
C VAL A 18 5.42 3.43 4.88
N TYR A 19 5.43 3.60 3.58
CA TYR A 19 4.23 3.71 2.76
C TYR A 19 4.17 2.61 1.71
N ALA A 20 3.03 1.97 1.58
CA ALA A 20 2.70 1.11 0.44
C ALA A 20 1.78 1.89 -0.51
N PHE A 21 2.13 1.93 -1.80
CA PHE A 21 1.31 2.57 -2.81
C PHE A 21 0.74 1.53 -3.77
N ASP A 22 -0.56 1.55 -3.95
CA ASP A 22 -1.24 0.68 -4.90
C ASP A 22 -2.57 1.30 -5.36
N SER A 23 -3.20 0.68 -6.35
CA SER A 23 -4.50 1.09 -6.84
C SER A 23 -5.48 -0.08 -6.88
N THR A 24 -6.76 0.26 -6.78
CA THR A 24 -7.83 -0.71 -6.99
C THR A 24 -8.89 -0.15 -7.92
N THR A 25 -9.37 -0.98 -8.83
CA THR A 25 -10.45 -0.63 -9.76
C THR A 25 -11.79 -1.01 -9.15
N ILE A 26 -12.75 -0.11 -9.27
CA ILE A 26 -14.16 -0.34 -8.97
C ILE A 26 -14.88 -0.30 -10.30
N SER A 27 -15.43 -1.45 -10.71
CA SER A 27 -16.16 -1.59 -11.98
C SER A 27 -17.50 -0.89 -11.92
N LEU A 28 -17.85 -0.17 -12.98
CA LEU A 28 -19.10 0.55 -13.15
C LEU A 28 -19.80 0.11 -14.43
N CYS A 29 -21.14 0.08 -14.40
CA CYS A 29 -21.94 -0.20 -15.59
C CYS A 29 -21.97 1.04 -16.51
N LEU A 30 -21.40 0.96 -17.71
CA LEU A 30 -21.32 2.10 -18.65
C LEU A 30 -22.67 2.68 -19.03
N ASN A 31 -23.72 1.87 -19.09
CA ASN A 31 -25.07 2.36 -19.42
C ASN A 31 -25.62 3.35 -18.39
N VAL A 32 -25.12 3.26 -17.15
CA VAL A 32 -25.49 4.13 -16.03
C VAL A 32 -24.44 5.20 -15.78
N PHE A 33 -23.16 4.84 -15.90
CA PHE A 33 -22.00 5.68 -15.61
C PHE A 33 -21.19 5.97 -16.88
N TRP A 34 -21.83 6.59 -17.88
CA TRP A 34 -21.28 6.84 -19.22
C TRP A 34 -19.94 7.58 -19.24
N TRP A 35 -19.66 8.37 -18.22
CA TRP A 35 -18.41 9.12 -18.03
C TRP A 35 -17.22 8.25 -17.62
N SER A 36 -17.47 7.04 -17.09
CA SER A 36 -16.46 6.17 -16.47
C SER A 36 -15.77 5.20 -17.45
N LYS A 37 -15.73 5.53 -18.73
CA LYS A 37 -15.22 4.65 -19.78
C LYS A 37 -13.79 4.17 -19.50
N LEU A 38 -13.59 2.84 -19.49
CA LEU A 38 -12.29 2.20 -19.29
C LEU A 38 -11.74 1.67 -20.64
N HIS A 39 -12.37 0.65 -21.20
CA HIS A 39 -12.06 0.07 -22.51
C HIS A 39 -13.33 -0.53 -23.11
N HIS A 40 -13.58 -0.29 -24.41
CA HIS A 40 -14.76 -0.78 -25.14
C HIS A 40 -16.04 -0.68 -24.31
N ASP A 41 -16.50 -1.81 -23.73
CA ASP A 41 -17.79 -1.91 -23.04
C ASP A 41 -17.67 -1.93 -21.49
N LYS A 42 -16.51 -1.56 -20.94
CA LYS A 42 -16.28 -1.55 -19.49
C LYS A 42 -16.08 -0.14 -18.98
N GLY A 43 -16.76 0.16 -17.87
CA GLY A 43 -16.57 1.38 -17.08
C GLY A 43 -15.92 1.09 -15.75
N GLY A 44 -15.29 2.11 -15.17
CA GLY A 44 -14.72 2.00 -13.86
C GLY A 44 -14.02 3.26 -13.38
N VAL A 45 -13.82 3.32 -12.09
CA VAL A 45 -12.95 4.30 -11.43
C VAL A 45 -11.83 3.57 -10.73
N LYS A 46 -10.67 4.20 -10.66
CA LYS A 46 -9.52 3.74 -9.90
C LYS A 46 -9.35 4.56 -8.63
N MET A 47 -9.14 3.88 -7.53
CA MET A 47 -8.74 4.50 -6.27
C MET A 47 -7.27 4.17 -6.02
N HIS A 48 -6.42 5.18 -6.10
CA HIS A 48 -4.99 5.10 -5.81
C HIS A 48 -4.78 5.50 -4.36
N THR A 49 -4.01 4.74 -3.63
CA THR A 49 -3.86 4.95 -2.18
C THR A 49 -2.40 4.83 -1.76
N LEU A 50 -1.91 5.84 -1.07
CA LEU A 50 -0.68 5.79 -0.29
C LEU A 50 -1.05 5.38 1.14
N TYR A 51 -0.72 4.18 1.53
CA TYR A 51 -1.11 3.56 2.78
C TYR A 51 0.06 3.56 3.76
N ASP A 52 -0.13 4.19 4.91
CA ASP A 52 0.87 4.16 5.98
C ASP A 52 0.84 2.77 6.64
N VAL A 53 1.89 2.00 6.41
CA VAL A 53 2.04 0.63 6.89
C VAL A 53 2.13 0.56 8.41
N LYS A 54 2.65 1.60 9.06
CA LYS A 54 2.80 1.64 10.52
C LYS A 54 1.49 1.95 11.24
N THR A 55 0.66 2.76 10.60
CA THR A 55 -0.61 3.19 11.22
C THR A 55 -1.83 2.49 10.65
N ASP A 56 -1.69 1.66 9.63
CA ASP A 56 -2.80 1.05 8.89
C ASP A 56 -3.89 2.06 8.47
N ILE A 57 -3.46 3.30 8.14
CA ILE A 57 -4.34 4.40 7.73
C ILE A 57 -3.86 4.94 6.38
N PRO A 58 -4.75 5.16 5.40
CA PRO A 58 -4.39 5.85 4.17
C PRO A 58 -3.95 7.30 4.48
N SER A 59 -2.76 7.68 4.01
CA SER A 59 -2.20 9.03 4.18
C SER A 59 -2.51 9.94 3.00
N PHE A 60 -2.70 9.36 1.82
CA PHE A 60 -3.09 10.07 0.61
C PHE A 60 -3.91 9.13 -0.28
N PHE A 61 -4.88 9.68 -1.00
CA PHE A 61 -5.59 8.93 -2.02
C PHE A 61 -6.12 9.86 -3.12
N LEU A 62 -6.23 9.30 -4.32
CA LEU A 62 -6.72 9.97 -5.51
C LEU A 62 -7.68 9.05 -6.27
N ILE A 63 -8.80 9.60 -6.72
CA ILE A 63 -9.78 8.87 -7.52
C ILE A 63 -9.66 9.36 -8.96
N THR A 64 -9.42 8.44 -9.90
CA THR A 64 -9.29 8.72 -11.31
C THR A 64 -10.22 7.85 -12.13
N ASN A 65 -10.41 8.19 -13.40
CA ASN A 65 -10.98 7.24 -14.34
C ASN A 65 -10.05 6.03 -14.49
N ALA A 66 -10.62 4.86 -14.74
CA ALA A 66 -9.87 3.62 -14.76
C ALA A 66 -8.91 3.47 -15.96
N ASP A 67 -9.01 4.32 -16.97
CA ASP A 67 -8.12 4.38 -18.13
C ASP A 67 -6.76 5.02 -17.82
N LEU A 68 -6.66 5.81 -16.75
CA LEU A 68 -5.39 6.43 -16.37
C LEU A 68 -4.38 5.36 -15.96
N HIS A 69 -3.18 5.43 -16.56
CA HIS A 69 -2.10 4.51 -16.19
C HIS A 69 -1.57 4.81 -14.80
N ASP A 70 -1.42 3.75 -13.99
CA ASP A 70 -1.08 3.85 -12.56
C ASP A 70 0.19 4.67 -12.27
N SER A 71 1.23 4.53 -13.10
CA SER A 71 2.49 5.26 -12.90
C SER A 71 2.36 6.79 -13.03
N LYS A 72 1.35 7.29 -13.77
CA LYS A 72 1.14 8.74 -13.90
C LYS A 72 0.69 9.39 -12.60
N VAL A 73 0.03 8.62 -11.73
CA VAL A 73 -0.44 9.11 -10.43
C VAL A 73 0.71 9.26 -9.43
N MET A 74 1.86 8.66 -9.68
CA MET A 74 3.04 8.82 -8.82
C MET A 74 3.49 10.30 -8.70
N ASN A 75 3.20 11.15 -9.71
CA ASN A 75 3.49 12.59 -9.65
C ASN A 75 2.67 13.32 -8.58
N GLU A 76 1.53 12.79 -8.22
CA GLU A 76 0.61 13.40 -7.25
C GLU A 76 0.92 13.00 -5.80
N ILE A 77 1.83 12.03 -5.60
CA ILE A 77 2.19 11.55 -4.26
C ILE A 77 2.99 12.65 -3.54
N PRO A 78 2.58 13.05 -2.34
CA PRO A 78 3.34 13.99 -1.52
C PRO A 78 4.53 13.29 -0.87
N TYR A 79 5.60 13.08 -1.64
CA TYR A 79 6.81 12.44 -1.15
C TYR A 79 7.47 13.27 -0.04
N GLU A 80 7.95 12.60 1.00
CA GLU A 80 8.67 13.21 2.13
C GLU A 80 10.07 12.60 2.30
N PRO A 81 11.08 13.37 2.71
CA PRO A 81 12.41 12.85 2.98
C PRO A 81 12.39 11.74 4.03
N ASP A 82 13.38 10.85 3.97
CA ASP A 82 13.61 9.75 4.90
C ASP A 82 12.46 8.73 4.99
N ALA A 83 11.40 8.85 4.16
CA ALA A 83 10.35 7.86 4.08
C ALA A 83 10.71 6.74 3.10
N LEU A 84 10.19 5.53 3.37
CA LEU A 84 10.33 4.35 2.51
C LEU A 84 9.01 4.11 1.76
N TYR A 85 9.08 4.13 0.44
CA TYR A 85 7.92 3.90 -0.44
C TYR A 85 8.01 2.52 -1.09
N ILE A 86 6.95 1.73 -0.98
CA ILE A 86 6.89 0.36 -1.48
C ILE A 86 5.93 0.31 -2.66
N PHE A 87 6.42 -0.16 -3.82
CA PHE A 87 5.67 -0.19 -5.06
C PHE A 87 5.66 -1.58 -5.71
N ASP A 88 4.57 -1.93 -6.38
CA ASP A 88 4.57 -3.07 -7.31
C ASP A 88 5.28 -2.72 -8.63
N ARG A 89 5.55 -3.74 -9.44
CA ARG A 89 6.20 -3.63 -10.75
C ARG A 89 5.49 -2.70 -11.75
N ALA A 90 4.19 -2.47 -11.58
CA ALA A 90 3.42 -1.54 -12.41
C ALA A 90 3.90 -0.09 -12.28
N TYR A 91 4.49 0.23 -11.11
CA TYR A 91 5.02 1.54 -10.77
C TYR A 91 6.53 1.69 -11.04
N MET A 92 7.13 0.76 -11.77
CA MET A 92 8.54 0.87 -12.17
C MET A 92 8.70 1.95 -13.23
N ASP A 93 8.85 3.18 -12.78
CA ASP A 93 9.08 4.37 -13.59
C ASP A 93 10.35 5.09 -13.13
N THR A 94 11.38 5.08 -13.99
CA THR A 94 12.71 5.59 -13.65
C THR A 94 12.74 7.10 -13.41
N GLU A 95 11.85 7.88 -14.00
CA GLU A 95 11.73 9.32 -13.73
C GLU A 95 11.20 9.55 -12.32
N GLN A 96 10.17 8.81 -11.94
CA GLN A 96 9.59 8.90 -10.59
C GLN A 96 10.57 8.42 -9.51
N LEU A 97 11.29 7.34 -9.76
CA LEU A 97 12.32 6.87 -8.84
C LEU A 97 13.45 7.89 -8.66
N THR A 98 13.76 8.67 -9.71
CA THR A 98 14.73 9.78 -9.63
C THR A 98 14.22 10.91 -8.74
N ILE A 99 12.94 11.27 -8.85
CA ILE A 99 12.31 12.28 -7.98
C ILE A 99 12.42 11.83 -6.52
N ILE A 100 12.03 10.59 -6.21
CA ILE A 100 12.12 10.03 -4.85
C ILE A 100 13.56 10.10 -4.32
N ASN A 101 14.54 9.71 -5.14
CA ASN A 101 15.95 9.77 -4.77
C ASN A 101 16.44 11.21 -4.54
N THR A 102 15.99 12.17 -5.36
CA THR A 102 16.38 13.59 -5.26
C THR A 102 15.91 14.22 -3.97
N ILE A 103 14.72 13.89 -3.51
CA ILE A 103 14.17 14.39 -2.23
C ILE A 103 14.70 13.61 -1.00
N LYS A 104 15.67 12.71 -1.19
CA LYS A 104 16.25 11.87 -0.13
C LYS A 104 15.25 10.93 0.54
N ALA A 105 14.26 10.46 -0.22
CA ALA A 105 13.39 9.38 0.19
C ALA A 105 13.90 8.04 -0.38
N PHE A 106 13.40 6.96 0.17
CA PHE A 106 13.77 5.61 -0.23
C PHE A 106 12.60 4.91 -0.89
N PHE A 107 12.92 3.95 -1.74
CA PHE A 107 11.91 3.11 -2.38
C PHE A 107 12.32 1.63 -2.40
N VAL A 108 11.31 0.77 -2.43
CA VAL A 108 11.42 -0.64 -2.82
C VAL A 108 10.41 -0.89 -3.92
N VAL A 109 10.87 -1.26 -5.09
CA VAL A 109 10.00 -1.56 -6.23
C VAL A 109 10.35 -2.92 -6.81
N ARG A 110 9.32 -3.71 -7.15
CA ARG A 110 9.52 -5.00 -7.80
C ARG A 110 10.00 -4.83 -9.24
N GLU A 111 10.95 -5.67 -9.67
CA GLU A 111 11.51 -5.64 -11.01
C GLU A 111 10.41 -5.80 -12.09
N LYS A 112 10.48 -4.94 -13.10
CA LYS A 112 9.76 -5.11 -14.35
C LYS A 112 10.60 -5.97 -15.30
N ARG A 113 10.03 -7.00 -15.90
CA ARG A 113 10.74 -7.88 -16.83
C ARG A 113 11.47 -7.08 -17.94
N ARG A 114 12.67 -7.53 -18.34
CA ARG A 114 13.48 -6.98 -19.43
C ARG A 114 14.15 -5.62 -19.14
N MET A 115 14.49 -5.34 -17.89
CA MET A 115 15.36 -4.20 -17.57
C MET A 115 16.81 -4.57 -17.90
N SER A 116 17.50 -3.72 -18.68
CA SER A 116 18.93 -3.90 -19.00
C SER A 116 19.79 -3.16 -17.99
N TYR A 117 20.76 -3.85 -17.40
CA TYR A 117 21.70 -3.28 -16.42
C TYR A 117 23.08 -3.94 -16.54
N THR A 118 24.08 -3.29 -15.96
CA THR A 118 25.42 -3.83 -15.68
C THR A 118 25.59 -3.97 -14.17
N VAL A 119 26.17 -5.06 -13.70
CA VAL A 119 26.52 -5.24 -12.29
C VAL A 119 27.83 -4.49 -12.04
N ILE A 120 27.81 -3.61 -11.04
CA ILE A 120 28.99 -2.86 -10.57
C ILE A 120 29.68 -3.63 -9.44
N GLU A 121 28.87 -4.15 -8.50
CA GLU A 121 29.34 -4.88 -7.33
C GLU A 121 28.35 -6.03 -7.04
N ASP A 122 28.87 -7.19 -6.72
CA ASP A 122 28.09 -8.34 -6.27
C ASP A 122 28.53 -8.71 -4.85
N LYS A 123 27.68 -8.44 -3.89
CA LYS A 123 27.89 -8.87 -2.51
C LYS A 123 27.54 -10.34 -2.47
N GLN A 124 28.54 -11.22 -2.51
CA GLN A 124 28.32 -12.65 -2.44
C GLN A 124 27.47 -13.01 -1.20
N TYR A 125 26.20 -13.21 -1.43
CA TYR A 125 25.23 -13.57 -0.40
C TYR A 125 25.12 -15.08 -0.39
N ASN A 126 25.61 -15.71 0.67
CA ASN A 126 25.63 -17.18 0.75
C ASN A 126 24.83 -17.67 1.97
N ASN A 127 23.65 -17.06 2.19
CA ASN A 127 22.76 -17.47 3.30
C ASN A 127 21.42 -18.02 2.79
N PRO A 128 21.32 -19.33 2.48
CA PRO A 128 20.09 -19.92 1.98
C PRO A 128 18.96 -19.97 3.00
N ILE A 129 19.25 -19.69 4.28
CA ILE A 129 18.25 -19.70 5.37
C ILE A 129 17.31 -18.51 5.25
N THR A 130 17.81 -17.35 4.90
CA THR A 130 17.06 -16.09 4.84
C THR A 130 16.22 -15.94 3.57
N GLY A 131 16.49 -16.71 2.54
CA GLY A 131 15.86 -16.59 1.23
C GLY A 131 16.52 -15.56 0.30
N VAL A 132 17.48 -14.76 0.77
CA VAL A 132 18.23 -13.84 -0.09
C VAL A 132 19.22 -14.64 -0.95
N MET A 133 19.09 -14.51 -2.27
CA MET A 133 19.90 -15.20 -3.25
C MET A 133 21.04 -14.31 -3.82
N ALA A 134 20.78 -13.00 -3.93
CA ALA A 134 21.78 -12.04 -4.41
C ALA A 134 21.48 -10.64 -3.90
N ASP A 135 22.52 -9.86 -3.65
CA ASP A 135 22.48 -8.44 -3.31
C ASP A 135 23.55 -7.71 -4.13
N GLN A 136 23.12 -7.02 -5.17
CA GLN A 136 23.98 -6.45 -6.20
C GLN A 136 23.80 -4.95 -6.29
N THR A 137 24.89 -4.22 -6.51
CA THR A 137 24.85 -2.83 -6.97
C THR A 137 24.90 -2.84 -8.49
N ILE A 138 23.92 -2.24 -9.12
CA ILE A 138 23.76 -2.20 -10.58
C ILE A 138 23.71 -0.78 -11.12
N GLN A 139 23.98 -0.65 -12.42
CA GLN A 139 23.72 0.56 -13.20
C GLN A 139 22.81 0.19 -14.38
N PHE A 140 21.73 0.91 -14.59
CA PHE A 140 20.93 0.72 -15.80
C PHE A 140 21.73 1.01 -17.05
N SER A 141 21.66 0.11 -18.05
CA SER A 141 22.41 0.21 -19.32
C SER A 141 21.53 0.63 -20.50
N GLY A 142 20.21 0.49 -20.38
CA GLY A 142 19.28 0.95 -21.44
C GLY A 142 19.36 2.47 -21.61
N TYR A 143 19.44 2.96 -22.85
CA TYR A 143 19.63 4.38 -23.16
C TYR A 143 18.65 5.30 -22.40
N LYS A 144 17.36 5.01 -22.45
CA LYS A 144 16.32 5.81 -21.78
C LYS A 144 16.44 5.71 -20.27
N THR A 145 16.51 4.51 -19.73
CA THR A 145 16.52 4.25 -18.27
C THR A 145 17.77 4.83 -17.61
N ARG A 146 18.95 4.71 -18.26
CA ARG A 146 20.21 5.29 -17.78
C ARG A 146 20.17 6.83 -17.78
N LYS A 147 19.54 7.43 -18.77
CA LYS A 147 19.37 8.90 -18.81
C LYS A 147 18.43 9.40 -17.71
N GLN A 148 17.37 8.67 -17.45
CA GLN A 148 16.37 9.04 -16.44
C GLN A 148 16.86 8.76 -15.00
N TYR A 149 17.52 7.63 -14.79
CA TYR A 149 18.09 7.25 -13.48
C TYR A 149 19.57 6.92 -13.65
N SER A 150 20.42 7.89 -13.36
CA SER A 150 21.87 7.80 -13.57
C SER A 150 22.66 7.29 -12.36
N SER A 151 22.05 7.27 -11.17
CA SER A 151 22.68 6.78 -9.95
C SER A 151 22.77 5.25 -9.92
N PRO A 152 23.77 4.66 -9.24
CA PRO A 152 23.74 3.24 -8.93
C PRO A 152 22.48 2.86 -8.16
N MET A 153 22.01 1.63 -8.35
CA MET A 153 20.84 1.09 -7.71
C MET A 153 21.13 -0.28 -7.13
N ARG A 154 20.58 -0.60 -6.00
CA ARG A 154 20.70 -1.90 -5.37
C ARG A 154 19.63 -2.83 -5.93
N ARG A 155 20.02 -4.04 -6.34
CA ARG A 155 19.15 -5.09 -6.86
C ARG A 155 19.26 -6.32 -5.97
N ILE A 156 18.15 -6.70 -5.35
CA ILE A 156 18.07 -7.82 -4.42
C ILE A 156 17.23 -8.93 -5.04
N THR A 157 17.78 -10.14 -5.09
CA THR A 157 17.04 -11.36 -5.50
C THR A 157 16.67 -12.16 -4.26
N PHE A 158 15.39 -12.43 -4.09
CA PHE A 158 14.85 -13.10 -2.93
C PHE A 158 13.98 -14.30 -3.34
N TYR A 159 14.20 -15.44 -2.73
CA TYR A 159 13.40 -16.64 -2.90
C TYR A 159 12.43 -16.82 -1.73
N ASP A 160 11.15 -16.73 -2.03
CA ASP A 160 10.08 -17.02 -1.10
C ASP A 160 9.78 -18.52 -1.09
N LYS A 161 10.17 -19.18 0.00
CA LYS A 161 9.99 -20.65 0.16
C LYS A 161 8.53 -21.05 0.26
N GLU A 162 7.69 -20.24 0.91
CA GLU A 162 6.27 -20.54 1.09
C GLU A 162 5.51 -20.48 -0.23
N GLY A 163 5.78 -19.44 -1.02
CA GLY A 163 5.15 -19.24 -2.32
C GLY A 163 5.85 -19.95 -3.48
N ASN A 164 7.02 -20.59 -3.25
CA ASN A 164 7.89 -21.18 -4.27
C ASN A 164 8.13 -20.23 -5.45
N ARG A 165 8.54 -19.00 -5.15
CA ARG A 165 8.69 -17.93 -6.14
C ARG A 165 9.95 -17.10 -5.87
N THR A 166 10.55 -16.60 -6.95
CA THR A 166 11.66 -15.65 -6.87
C THR A 166 11.15 -14.24 -7.15
N PHE A 167 11.52 -13.32 -6.28
CA PHE A 167 11.30 -11.90 -6.42
C PHE A 167 12.60 -11.18 -6.66
N VAL A 168 12.54 -10.10 -7.40
CA VAL A 168 13.65 -9.19 -7.59
C VAL A 168 13.18 -7.79 -7.26
N PHE A 169 13.92 -7.11 -6.39
CA PHE A 169 13.62 -5.76 -5.93
C PHE A 169 14.72 -4.80 -6.33
N TYR A 170 14.33 -3.60 -6.73
CA TYR A 170 15.21 -2.44 -6.87
C TYR A 170 14.98 -1.49 -5.71
N THR A 171 16.07 -0.93 -5.18
CA THR A 171 16.02 0.05 -4.10
C THR A 171 17.23 1.00 -4.15
N ASN A 172 17.06 2.24 -3.70
CA ASN A 172 18.14 3.17 -3.43
C ASN A 172 18.59 3.14 -1.96
N ASN A 173 17.96 2.29 -1.12
CA ASN A 173 18.34 2.16 0.28
C ASN A 173 19.56 1.24 0.41
N SER A 174 20.67 1.79 0.89
CA SER A 174 21.92 1.07 1.16
C SER A 174 22.10 0.68 2.63
N ILE A 175 21.20 1.14 3.51
CA ILE A 175 21.31 0.98 4.97
C ILE A 175 20.64 -0.31 5.43
N LEU A 176 19.41 -0.57 4.94
CA LEU A 176 18.64 -1.77 5.31
C LEU A 176 19.33 -3.05 4.80
N SER A 177 19.20 -4.13 5.57
CA SER A 177 19.63 -5.45 5.12
C SER A 177 18.84 -5.91 3.89
N ALA A 178 19.30 -6.90 3.15
CA ALA A 178 18.57 -7.47 2.02
C ALA A 178 17.27 -8.16 2.47
N GLU A 179 17.32 -8.77 3.64
CA GLU A 179 16.19 -9.37 4.33
C GLU A 179 15.13 -8.33 4.69
N ASP A 180 15.53 -7.18 5.26
CA ASP A 180 14.62 -6.10 5.62
C ASP A 180 13.95 -5.49 4.38
N ILE A 181 14.66 -5.38 3.25
CA ILE A 181 14.07 -4.94 1.99
C ILE A 181 13.01 -5.94 1.50
N ALA A 182 13.30 -7.23 1.56
CA ALA A 182 12.34 -8.27 1.19
C ALA A 182 11.12 -8.27 2.15
N LEU A 183 11.37 -8.10 3.44
CA LEU A 183 10.33 -7.99 4.46
C LEU A 183 9.48 -6.72 4.27
N ALA A 184 10.12 -5.58 4.00
CA ALA A 184 9.41 -4.34 3.68
C ALA A 184 8.44 -4.54 2.50
N TYR A 185 8.86 -5.26 1.46
CA TYR A 185 7.99 -5.52 0.32
C TYR A 185 6.75 -6.37 0.69
N LYS A 186 6.84 -7.28 1.66
CA LYS A 186 5.66 -8.02 2.17
C LYS A 186 4.58 -7.08 2.69
N TYR A 187 4.96 -5.98 3.30
CA TYR A 187 4.00 -5.00 3.84
C TYR A 187 3.19 -4.28 2.76
N ARG A 188 3.61 -4.32 1.50
CA ARG A 188 2.79 -3.83 0.40
C ARG A 188 1.39 -4.45 0.38
N TRP A 189 1.28 -5.72 0.82
CA TRP A 189 -0.01 -6.41 0.88
C TRP A 189 -1.04 -5.75 1.79
N ARG A 190 -0.63 -4.94 2.75
CA ARG A 190 -1.54 -4.23 3.66
C ARG A 190 -2.48 -3.27 2.91
N VAL A 191 -2.03 -2.62 1.85
CA VAL A 191 -2.92 -1.76 1.04
C VAL A 191 -3.97 -2.59 0.29
N GLU A 192 -3.64 -3.81 -0.13
CA GLU A 192 -4.62 -4.71 -0.76
C GLU A 192 -5.67 -5.21 0.25
N LEU A 193 -5.26 -5.49 1.48
CA LEU A 193 -6.18 -5.83 2.58
C LEU A 193 -7.10 -4.65 2.90
N PHE A 194 -6.59 -3.43 2.92
CA PHE A 194 -7.40 -2.22 3.04
C PHE A 194 -8.44 -2.13 1.91
N PHE A 195 -8.05 -2.31 0.65
CA PHE A 195 -9.00 -2.31 -0.47
C PHE A 195 -10.07 -3.41 -0.36
N LYS A 196 -9.66 -4.60 0.07
CA LYS A 196 -10.58 -5.71 0.31
C LYS A 196 -11.60 -5.34 1.38
N TRP A 197 -11.14 -4.80 2.50
CA TRP A 197 -11.98 -4.36 3.61
C TRP A 197 -12.97 -3.27 3.17
N MET A 198 -12.50 -2.24 2.46
CA MET A 198 -13.33 -1.17 1.91
C MET A 198 -14.44 -1.72 1.01
N LYS A 199 -14.10 -2.63 0.10
CA LYS A 199 -15.07 -3.23 -0.84
C LYS A 199 -16.10 -4.14 -0.16
N GLN A 200 -15.75 -4.71 0.99
CA GLN A 200 -16.62 -5.63 1.73
C GLN A 200 -17.56 -4.89 2.69
N HIS A 201 -17.12 -3.81 3.30
CA HIS A 201 -17.82 -3.23 4.46
C HIS A 201 -18.35 -1.81 4.25
N LEU A 202 -17.93 -1.09 3.21
CA LEU A 202 -18.33 0.31 3.01
C LEU A 202 -19.15 0.56 1.73
N HIS A 203 -19.79 -0.46 1.19
CA HIS A 203 -20.70 -0.35 0.03
C HIS A 203 -20.13 0.45 -1.17
N VAL A 204 -18.80 0.39 -1.38
CA VAL A 204 -18.14 1.13 -2.46
C VAL A 204 -18.32 0.50 -3.86
N LYS A 205 -19.20 -0.50 -3.98
CA LYS A 205 -19.59 -1.13 -5.25
C LYS A 205 -21.00 -0.75 -5.69
N GLU A 206 -21.80 -0.19 -4.80
CA GLU A 206 -23.18 0.21 -5.03
C GLU A 206 -23.28 1.72 -4.79
N PHE A 207 -23.60 2.48 -5.84
CA PHE A 207 -23.60 3.93 -5.77
C PHE A 207 -25.00 4.49 -5.74
N TYR A 208 -25.24 5.44 -4.83
CA TYR A 208 -26.54 6.13 -4.70
C TYR A 208 -26.77 7.17 -5.80
N GLY A 209 -25.70 7.67 -6.42
CA GLY A 209 -25.77 8.63 -7.51
C GLY A 209 -24.90 8.20 -8.70
N THR A 210 -25.31 8.61 -9.90
CA THR A 210 -24.69 8.17 -11.16
C THR A 210 -23.70 9.16 -11.75
N THR A 211 -23.62 10.38 -11.20
CA THR A 211 -22.64 11.38 -11.65
C THR A 211 -21.24 11.09 -11.11
N GLU A 212 -20.22 11.57 -11.80
CA GLU A 212 -18.83 11.45 -11.37
C GLU A 212 -18.61 12.01 -9.96
N ASN A 213 -19.18 13.18 -9.66
CA ASN A 213 -19.08 13.78 -8.35
C ASN A 213 -19.77 12.94 -7.26
N ALA A 214 -20.95 12.36 -7.54
CA ALA A 214 -21.64 11.50 -6.57
C ALA A 214 -20.82 10.28 -6.23
N VAL A 215 -20.22 9.61 -7.23
CA VAL A 215 -19.33 8.46 -7.02
C VAL A 215 -18.09 8.86 -6.21
N LYS A 216 -17.44 9.96 -6.58
CA LYS A 216 -16.27 10.47 -5.84
C LYS A 216 -16.62 10.80 -4.39
N ILE A 217 -17.72 11.51 -4.15
CA ILE A 217 -18.15 11.86 -2.78
C ILE A 217 -18.39 10.59 -1.95
N GLN A 218 -19.06 9.59 -2.50
CA GLN A 218 -19.30 8.34 -1.77
C GLN A 218 -17.99 7.61 -1.43
N LEU A 219 -17.04 7.54 -2.35
CA LEU A 219 -15.73 6.94 -2.10
C LEU A 219 -14.93 7.72 -1.06
N TYR A 220 -14.92 9.06 -1.13
CA TYR A 220 -14.27 9.89 -0.12
C TYR A 220 -14.91 9.72 1.26
N SER A 221 -16.24 9.70 1.34
CA SER A 221 -16.97 9.45 2.59
C SER A 221 -16.65 8.10 3.19
N ALA A 222 -16.53 7.06 2.35
CA ALA A 222 -16.14 5.72 2.82
C ALA A 222 -14.73 5.70 3.41
N ILE A 223 -13.76 6.40 2.78
CA ILE A 223 -12.39 6.49 3.32
C ILE A 223 -12.37 7.28 4.62
N ILE A 224 -13.12 8.39 4.70
CA ILE A 224 -13.26 9.18 5.94
C ILE A 224 -13.83 8.30 7.06
N ALA A 225 -14.88 7.53 6.79
CA ALA A 225 -15.48 6.61 7.76
C ALA A 225 -14.45 5.58 8.25
N TYR A 226 -13.69 4.97 7.33
CA TYR A 226 -12.60 4.06 7.68
C TYR A 226 -11.59 4.73 8.61
N CYS A 227 -11.10 5.92 8.26
CA CYS A 227 -10.12 6.64 9.05
C CYS A 227 -10.64 6.98 10.45
N LEU A 228 -11.90 7.42 10.55
CA LEU A 228 -12.52 7.75 11.84
C LEU A 228 -12.62 6.51 12.75
N VAL A 229 -13.08 5.38 12.19
CA VAL A 229 -13.17 4.10 12.94
C VAL A 229 -11.79 3.64 13.39
N ALA A 230 -10.78 3.70 12.50
CA ALA A 230 -9.41 3.35 12.83
C ALA A 230 -8.80 4.25 13.94
N ILE A 231 -9.13 5.55 13.93
CA ILE A 231 -8.70 6.49 14.97
C ILE A 231 -9.37 6.17 16.31
N VAL A 232 -10.66 5.86 16.32
CA VAL A 232 -11.39 5.50 17.54
C VAL A 232 -10.82 4.21 18.13
N GLU A 233 -10.68 3.16 17.31
CA GLU A 233 -10.11 1.87 17.73
C GLU A 233 -8.77 2.06 18.43
N ARG A 234 -7.88 2.86 17.85
CA ARG A 234 -6.55 3.10 18.40
C ARG A 234 -6.52 3.98 19.64
N LYS A 235 -7.25 5.12 19.61
CA LYS A 235 -7.28 6.04 20.77
C LYS A 235 -7.86 5.38 22.00
N MET A 236 -8.85 4.53 21.81
CA MET A 236 -9.50 3.82 22.90
C MET A 236 -8.83 2.49 23.22
N LYS A 237 -7.81 2.06 22.46
CA LYS A 237 -7.12 0.78 22.60
C LYS A 237 -8.09 -0.40 22.68
N LEU A 238 -9.10 -0.38 21.81
CA LEU A 238 -10.13 -1.40 21.78
C LEU A 238 -9.55 -2.73 21.28
N ASN A 239 -9.85 -3.81 21.99
CA ASN A 239 -9.51 -5.16 21.56
C ASN A 239 -10.69 -5.76 20.78
N MET A 240 -11.09 -5.07 19.70
CA MET A 240 -12.28 -5.35 18.91
C MET A 240 -11.93 -5.28 17.43
N GLU A 241 -12.58 -6.09 16.60
CA GLU A 241 -12.43 -6.00 15.14
C GLU A 241 -13.01 -4.68 14.62
N MET A 242 -12.31 -4.05 13.68
CA MET A 242 -12.73 -2.76 13.09
C MET A 242 -14.15 -2.82 12.49
N TYR A 243 -14.54 -3.98 11.96
CA TYR A 243 -15.89 -4.17 11.40
C TYR A 243 -16.97 -4.15 12.49
N ASP A 244 -16.74 -4.79 13.63
CA ASP A 244 -17.68 -4.77 14.74
C ASP A 244 -17.82 -3.37 15.33
N LEU A 245 -16.71 -2.65 15.45
CA LEU A 245 -16.72 -1.25 15.82
C LEU A 245 -17.53 -0.39 14.85
N LEU A 246 -17.33 -0.57 13.54
CA LEU A 246 -18.12 0.11 12.51
C LEU A 246 -19.64 -0.18 12.66
N ARG A 247 -20.01 -1.42 12.92
CA ARG A 247 -21.42 -1.82 13.13
C ARG A 247 -22.02 -1.15 14.35
N ILE A 248 -21.33 -1.16 15.48
CA ILE A 248 -21.79 -0.50 16.70
C ILE A 248 -21.99 0.99 16.42
N LEU A 249 -21.01 1.66 15.86
CA LEU A 249 -21.07 3.08 15.56
C LEU A 249 -22.20 3.40 14.55
N SER A 250 -22.46 2.54 13.58
CA SER A 250 -23.50 2.78 12.57
C SER A 250 -24.92 2.78 13.15
N VAL A 251 -25.19 1.97 14.15
CA VAL A 251 -26.52 1.88 14.80
C VAL A 251 -26.67 2.87 15.96
N SER A 252 -25.56 3.34 16.52
CA SER A 252 -25.54 4.27 17.67
C SER A 252 -25.11 5.68 17.31
N LEU A 253 -25.05 6.03 16.01
CA LEU A 253 -24.55 7.32 15.53
C LEU A 253 -25.28 8.53 16.14
N LEU A 254 -26.57 8.37 16.42
CA LEU A 254 -27.42 9.41 17.02
C LEU A 254 -27.63 9.22 18.54
N ASP A 255 -27.01 8.21 19.13
CA ASP A 255 -27.06 8.00 20.58
C ASP A 255 -26.19 9.06 21.28
N ARG A 256 -26.67 9.53 22.43
CA ARG A 256 -25.94 10.49 23.26
C ARG A 256 -25.05 9.83 24.30
N THR A 257 -25.03 8.51 24.35
CA THR A 257 -24.14 7.75 25.22
C THR A 257 -22.67 8.03 24.86
N PRO A 258 -21.82 8.37 25.83
CA PRO A 258 -20.38 8.53 25.58
C PRO A 258 -19.79 7.28 24.93
N LEU A 259 -18.90 7.44 23.95
CA LEU A 259 -18.28 6.32 23.25
C LEU A 259 -17.56 5.34 24.19
N VAL A 260 -16.99 5.85 25.30
CA VAL A 260 -16.32 5.02 26.31
C VAL A 260 -17.32 4.06 26.97
N ASP A 261 -18.52 4.53 27.28
CA ASP A 261 -19.56 3.72 27.91
C ASP A 261 -20.19 2.75 26.93
N LEU A 262 -20.37 3.20 25.69
CA LEU A 262 -20.93 2.39 24.59
C LEU A 262 -20.01 1.21 24.23
N LEU A 263 -18.71 1.44 24.21
CA LEU A 263 -17.70 0.47 23.75
C LEU A 263 -17.03 -0.28 24.93
N GLY A 264 -17.02 0.29 26.13
CA GLY A 264 -16.42 -0.31 27.31
C GLY A 264 -17.14 -1.57 27.83
N ASN A 265 -18.45 -1.70 27.52
CA ASN A 265 -19.26 -2.86 27.87
C ASN A 265 -19.28 -3.97 26.82
N SER A 266 -18.60 -3.77 25.69
CA SER A 266 -18.47 -4.80 24.66
C SER A 266 -17.48 -5.88 25.13
N LYS A 267 -17.97 -7.11 25.36
CA LYS A 267 -17.12 -8.26 25.67
C LYS A 267 -16.12 -8.43 24.52
N PRO A 268 -14.83 -8.71 24.83
CA PRO A 268 -13.88 -9.05 23.78
C PRO A 268 -14.45 -10.26 23.02
N ALA A 269 -14.59 -10.14 21.73
CA ALA A 269 -14.89 -11.27 20.87
C ALA A 269 -13.82 -12.34 21.14
N GLU A 270 -14.26 -13.59 21.34
CA GLU A 270 -13.33 -14.71 21.33
C GLU A 270 -12.47 -14.57 20.08
N LYS A 271 -11.16 -14.61 20.25
CA LYS A 271 -10.18 -14.50 19.18
C LYS A 271 -10.47 -15.56 18.12
N LEU A 272 -11.32 -15.25 17.16
CA LEU A 272 -11.14 -15.79 15.84
C LEU A 272 -9.75 -15.30 15.40
N GLN A 273 -8.82 -16.22 15.24
CA GLN A 273 -7.53 -15.99 14.60
C GLN A 273 -7.78 -15.39 13.20
N THR A 274 -7.91 -14.09 13.14
CA THR A 274 -8.45 -13.38 12.02
C THR A 274 -7.35 -12.53 11.45
N VAL A 275 -7.15 -12.69 10.15
CA VAL A 275 -6.51 -11.75 9.21
C VAL A 275 -5.08 -11.25 9.55
N ARG A 276 -4.70 -11.12 10.81
CA ARG A 276 -3.30 -10.83 11.20
C ARG A 276 -2.36 -12.02 10.96
N GLU A 277 -2.91 -13.25 10.99
CA GLU A 277 -2.18 -14.49 10.67
C GLU A 277 -2.47 -15.01 9.25
N LEU A 278 -3.32 -14.34 8.47
CA LEU A 278 -3.29 -14.52 7.03
C LEU A 278 -1.95 -13.97 6.57
N SER A 279 -0.94 -14.81 6.86
CA SER A 279 0.44 -14.70 6.47
C SER A 279 0.63 -13.62 5.42
N LEU A 280 1.51 -12.67 5.71
CA LEU A 280 2.14 -11.78 4.76
C LEU A 280 2.79 -12.67 3.67
N LYS A 281 1.97 -13.33 2.86
CA LYS A 281 2.43 -14.15 1.74
C LYS A 281 2.83 -13.21 0.63
N PHE A 282 3.97 -13.45 0.06
CA PHE A 282 4.29 -12.88 -1.23
C PHE A 282 3.26 -13.40 -2.25
N ILE A 283 2.49 -12.54 -2.85
CA ILE A 283 1.56 -12.89 -3.95
C ILE A 283 2.06 -12.28 -5.24
#